data_b00614a858373c29554bf51f03ed8843
#
_entry.id   b00614a858373c29554bf51f03ed8843
#
_cell.length_a   1.000
_cell.length_b   1.000
_cell.length_c   1.000
_cell.angle_alpha   90.00
_cell.angle_beta   90.00
_cell.angle_gamma   90.00
#
_symmetry.space_group_name_H-M   'P 1'
#
loop_
_entity.id
_entity.type
_entity.pdbx_description
1 polymer ?
#
loop_
_entity_poly.entity_id
_entity_poly.type
_entity_poly.pdbx_seq_one_letter_code
_entity_poly.pdbx_strand_id
1 'polypeptide(L)'
;MRARALTIVPCLAMVMAVPVLAAAQASAPPGQASSDLALLERWLTGEFDNFQQFYEAKETKAAQPHERVHLAISPVAVPGLGAHALLVRESALNDPDRIAGLHVYTLEAGPAAGQVLLRVYAVADPAVLAGIKADPAPPVAVTPAQLKAVPDASVTWRRDGEAFAGATAVESGAGKRVPLSSTYRLTADEFWFAERVTDEAGKLLSGRADGVPFKLMRARPFSCFAAMLKEGTTDKYDGMLNVAMHDQGKLVRFRTEDGRDTKYTFELSQLRYGQKVPVMKLALYEDGKEQAFTYSWAETTSKKIGVNLRWIQVGCSAK
;
A
#
# COMPACT_ATOMS: atom_id res chain seq x y z
N MET A 1 45.43 9.70 75.54
CA MET A 1 45.18 10.26 74.24
C MET A 1 46.10 9.63 73.21
N ARG A 2 45.63 8.68 72.39
CA ARG A 2 46.44 7.97 71.41
C ARG A 2 45.94 8.33 70.00
N ALA A 3 46.78 9.03 69.23
CA ALA A 3 46.50 9.34 67.85
C ALA A 3 46.67 8.08 66.99
N ARG A 4 45.66 7.77 66.17
CA ARG A 4 45.74 6.73 65.16
C ARG A 4 46.11 7.35 63.80
N ALA A 5 47.21 6.92 63.24
CA ALA A 5 47.64 7.29 61.88
C ALA A 5 46.76 6.57 60.87
N LEU A 6 46.27 7.31 59.86
CA LEU A 6 45.50 6.82 58.75
C LEU A 6 46.45 6.55 57.55
N THR A 7 46.58 5.30 57.20
CA THR A 7 47.40 4.88 56.03
C THR A 7 46.58 4.97 54.75
N ILE A 8 46.96 5.83 53.83
CA ILE A 8 46.33 5.97 52.51
C ILE A 8 47.00 4.97 51.56
N VAL A 9 46.20 4.03 51.02
CA VAL A 9 46.58 3.08 49.96
C VAL A 9 46.22 3.71 48.61
N PRO A 10 47.14 3.88 47.64
CA PRO A 10 46.80 4.37 46.32
C PRO A 10 46.12 3.26 45.50
N CYS A 11 44.89 3.51 45.07
CA CYS A 11 44.15 2.65 44.13
C CYS A 11 44.67 2.91 42.70
N LEU A 12 45.38 1.94 42.14
CA LEU A 12 45.88 1.98 40.76
C LEU A 12 44.71 1.67 39.83
N ALA A 13 44.17 2.69 39.14
CA ALA A 13 43.11 2.52 38.17
C ALA A 13 43.68 1.92 36.87
N MET A 14 43.44 0.67 36.66
CA MET A 14 43.77 -0.04 35.41
C MET A 14 42.73 0.33 34.33
N VAL A 15 43.09 1.23 33.41
CA VAL A 15 42.26 1.56 32.23
C VAL A 15 42.35 0.41 31.23
N MET A 16 41.31 -0.42 31.20
CA MET A 16 41.16 -1.41 30.15
C MET A 16 40.69 -0.70 28.86
N ALA A 17 41.54 -0.60 27.87
CA ALA A 17 41.20 -0.21 26.52
C ALA A 17 40.42 -1.35 25.86
N VAL A 18 39.10 -1.14 25.66
CA VAL A 18 38.25 -2.02 24.87
C VAL A 18 38.51 -1.73 23.40
N PRO A 19 39.00 -2.69 22.57
CA PRO A 19 39.13 -2.44 21.14
C PRO A 19 37.71 -2.34 20.54
N VAL A 20 37.36 -1.18 19.98
CA VAL A 20 36.21 -1.01 19.13
C VAL A 20 36.47 -1.77 17.84
N LEU A 21 35.95 -2.97 17.71
CA LEU A 21 35.88 -3.68 16.43
C LEU A 21 34.95 -2.86 15.50
N ALA A 22 35.57 -2.08 14.62
CA ALA A 22 34.88 -1.53 13.46
C ALA A 22 34.42 -2.72 12.61
N ALA A 23 33.12 -3.03 12.65
CA ALA A 23 32.53 -3.99 11.73
C ALA A 23 32.71 -3.43 10.32
N ALA A 24 33.63 -3.99 9.56
CA ALA A 24 33.78 -3.72 8.13
C ALA A 24 32.46 -4.12 7.47
N GLN A 25 31.71 -3.14 6.96
CA GLN A 25 30.54 -3.38 6.12
C GLN A 25 31.01 -4.08 4.84
N ALA A 26 30.76 -5.38 4.76
CA ALA A 26 31.06 -6.15 3.57
C ALA A 26 30.31 -5.55 2.39
N SER A 27 31.02 -5.09 1.38
CA SER A 27 30.42 -4.62 0.10
C SER A 27 29.70 -5.79 -0.55
N ALA A 28 28.39 -5.65 -0.76
CA ALA A 28 27.64 -6.67 -1.49
C ALA A 28 28.19 -6.81 -2.92
N PRO A 29 28.24 -8.02 -3.48
CA PRO A 29 28.72 -8.24 -4.84
C PRO A 29 27.85 -7.47 -5.86
N PRO A 30 28.45 -6.95 -6.95
CA PRO A 30 27.76 -6.08 -7.93
C PRO A 30 26.48 -6.70 -8.56
N GLY A 31 26.36 -8.03 -8.61
CA GLY A 31 25.18 -8.73 -9.10
C GLY A 31 23.96 -8.70 -8.15
N GLN A 32 24.18 -8.42 -6.87
CA GLN A 32 23.12 -8.45 -5.86
C GLN A 32 22.26 -7.16 -5.91
N ALA A 33 22.86 -6.02 -6.19
CA ALA A 33 22.13 -4.75 -6.30
C ALA A 33 21.14 -4.75 -7.47
N SER A 34 21.49 -5.35 -8.61
CA SER A 34 20.58 -5.47 -9.76
C SER A 34 19.44 -6.47 -9.50
N SER A 35 19.71 -7.54 -8.74
CA SER A 35 18.69 -8.51 -8.35
C SER A 35 17.71 -7.93 -7.32
N ASP A 36 18.19 -7.13 -6.35
CA ASP A 36 17.34 -6.49 -5.35
C ASP A 36 16.47 -5.39 -5.97
N LEU A 37 16.99 -4.62 -6.93
CA LEU A 37 16.20 -3.63 -7.66
C LEU A 37 15.05 -4.30 -8.44
N ALA A 38 15.35 -5.34 -9.22
CA ALA A 38 14.33 -6.06 -9.98
C ALA A 38 13.29 -6.73 -9.06
N LEU A 39 13.72 -7.22 -7.90
CA LEU A 39 12.83 -7.82 -6.91
C LEU A 39 11.93 -6.75 -6.26
N LEU A 40 12.50 -5.61 -5.87
CA LEU A 40 11.76 -4.48 -5.29
C LEU A 40 10.72 -3.95 -6.27
N GLU A 41 11.09 -3.75 -7.55
CA GLU A 41 10.18 -3.33 -8.61
C GLU A 41 9.01 -4.31 -8.77
N ARG A 42 9.32 -5.61 -8.84
CA ARG A 42 8.30 -6.66 -8.93
C ARG A 42 7.36 -6.66 -7.72
N TRP A 43 7.88 -6.45 -6.52
CA TRP A 43 7.07 -6.43 -5.30
C TRP A 43 6.29 -5.13 -5.14
N LEU A 44 6.78 -4.00 -5.63
CA LEU A 44 5.99 -2.76 -5.67
C LEU A 44 4.87 -2.82 -6.70
N THR A 45 5.09 -3.50 -7.83
CA THR A 45 4.09 -3.59 -8.90
C THR A 45 2.87 -4.41 -8.46
N GLY A 46 1.67 -3.85 -8.64
CA GLY A 46 0.39 -4.47 -8.31
C GLY A 46 -0.54 -3.51 -7.59
N GLU A 47 -1.58 -4.06 -7.00
CA GLU A 47 -2.55 -3.29 -6.23
C GLU A 47 -2.43 -3.63 -4.74
N PHE A 48 -2.63 -2.62 -3.87
CA PHE A 48 -2.56 -2.76 -2.42
C PHE A 48 -3.67 -1.94 -1.76
N ASP A 49 -4.26 -2.45 -0.69
CA ASP A 49 -5.35 -1.78 0.03
C ASP A 49 -5.26 -2.10 1.52
N ASN A 50 -5.57 -1.13 2.38
CA ASN A 50 -5.62 -1.32 3.82
C ASN A 50 -7.02 -1.73 4.33
N PHE A 51 -7.82 -2.39 3.50
CA PHE A 51 -9.18 -2.78 3.82
C PHE A 51 -9.31 -3.50 5.17
N GLN A 52 -8.46 -4.48 5.44
CA GLN A 52 -8.47 -5.22 6.71
C GLN A 52 -8.27 -4.27 7.91
N GLN A 53 -7.28 -3.37 7.84
CA GLN A 53 -7.00 -2.41 8.89
C GLN A 53 -8.16 -1.43 9.10
N PHE A 54 -8.74 -0.93 8.00
CA PHE A 54 -9.91 -0.05 8.03
C PHE A 54 -11.13 -0.76 8.63
N TYR A 55 -11.39 -2.01 8.22
CA TYR A 55 -12.48 -2.82 8.74
C TYR A 55 -12.34 -3.10 10.24
N GLU A 56 -11.15 -3.52 10.69
CA GLU A 56 -10.86 -3.76 12.11
C GLU A 56 -11.03 -2.51 12.96
N ALA A 57 -10.60 -1.35 12.45
CA ALA A 57 -10.77 -0.07 13.15
C ALA A 57 -12.26 0.31 13.31
N LYS A 58 -13.10 0.01 12.31
CA LYS A 58 -14.56 0.21 12.37
C LYS A 58 -15.21 -0.73 13.39
N GLU A 59 -14.88 -2.03 13.35
CA GLU A 59 -15.44 -3.04 14.25
C GLU A 59 -15.07 -2.79 15.72
N THR A 60 -13.84 -2.36 15.97
CA THR A 60 -13.34 -2.06 17.33
C THR A 60 -13.67 -0.65 17.80
N LYS A 61 -14.30 0.19 16.95
CA LYS A 61 -14.55 1.60 17.21
C LYS A 61 -13.29 2.33 17.64
N ALA A 62 -12.20 2.12 16.90
CA ALA A 62 -10.90 2.71 17.20
C ALA A 62 -11.00 4.24 17.33
N ALA A 63 -10.35 4.82 18.34
CA ALA A 63 -10.38 6.26 18.57
C ALA A 63 -9.76 7.07 17.43
N GLN A 64 -8.79 6.49 16.72
CA GLN A 64 -8.11 7.08 15.57
C GLN A 64 -8.07 6.04 14.43
N PRO A 65 -9.18 5.84 13.68
CA PRO A 65 -9.19 4.90 12.57
C PRO A 65 -8.25 5.40 11.46
N HIS A 66 -7.63 4.45 10.75
CA HIS A 66 -6.94 4.77 9.51
C HIS A 66 -7.97 5.08 8.42
N GLU A 67 -7.66 6.06 7.58
CA GLU A 67 -8.38 6.25 6.34
C GLU A 67 -8.16 5.03 5.43
N ARG A 68 -9.12 4.77 4.56
CA ARG A 68 -8.95 3.72 3.57
C ARG A 68 -8.15 4.26 2.39
N VAL A 69 -7.06 3.58 2.08
CA VAL A 69 -6.14 3.89 0.99
C VAL A 69 -6.02 2.68 0.08
N HIS A 70 -6.15 2.93 -1.22
CA HIS A 70 -5.88 1.96 -2.27
C HIS A 70 -4.79 2.48 -3.19
N LEU A 71 -3.74 1.67 -3.41
CA LEU A 71 -2.64 1.96 -4.32
C LEU A 71 -2.70 1.01 -5.52
N ALA A 72 -2.67 1.55 -6.72
CA ALA A 72 -2.43 0.79 -7.95
C ALA A 72 -1.10 1.24 -8.54
N ILE A 73 -0.14 0.31 -8.63
CA ILE A 73 1.24 0.55 -9.05
C ILE A 73 1.52 -0.28 -10.29
N SER A 74 1.85 0.37 -11.39
CA SER A 74 2.11 -0.27 -12.68
C SER A 74 3.34 0.27 -13.37
N PRO A 75 4.08 -0.53 -14.15
CA PRO A 75 5.16 -0.02 -14.97
C PRO A 75 4.69 1.07 -15.93
N VAL A 76 5.50 2.10 -16.12
CA VAL A 76 5.25 3.19 -17.06
C VAL A 76 6.54 3.55 -17.80
N ALA A 77 6.44 3.84 -19.08
CA ALA A 77 7.56 4.35 -19.85
C ALA A 77 7.56 5.89 -19.80
N VAL A 78 8.62 6.47 -19.22
CA VAL A 78 8.83 7.91 -19.20
C VAL A 78 10.19 8.22 -19.83
N PRO A 79 10.25 8.83 -21.02
CA PRO A 79 11.52 9.15 -21.67
C PRO A 79 12.45 9.96 -20.76
N GLY A 80 13.69 9.51 -20.59
CA GLY A 80 14.70 10.20 -19.80
C GLY A 80 14.69 9.88 -18.29
N LEU A 81 13.73 9.12 -17.77
CA LEU A 81 13.71 8.70 -16.35
C LEU A 81 14.24 7.27 -16.08
N GLY A 82 14.81 6.63 -17.10
CA GLY A 82 15.34 5.27 -16.98
C GLY A 82 14.31 4.17 -17.25
N ALA A 83 14.75 2.92 -17.08
CA ALA A 83 13.97 1.73 -17.42
C ALA A 83 13.00 1.27 -16.30
N HIS A 84 13.26 1.70 -15.06
CA HIS A 84 12.53 1.24 -13.87
C HIS A 84 11.63 2.36 -13.34
N ALA A 85 10.61 2.73 -14.13
CA ALA A 85 9.63 3.72 -13.74
C ALA A 85 8.26 3.08 -13.51
N LEU A 86 7.60 3.48 -12.41
CA LEU A 86 6.31 2.99 -11.96
C LEU A 86 5.33 4.14 -11.81
N LEU A 87 4.14 4.03 -12.39
CA LEU A 87 3.02 4.93 -12.15
C LEU A 87 2.30 4.46 -10.89
N VAL A 88 2.14 5.34 -9.92
CA VAL A 88 1.43 5.09 -8.67
C VAL A 88 0.19 5.93 -8.63
N ARG A 89 -0.95 5.26 -8.57
CA ARG A 89 -2.26 5.87 -8.39
C ARG A 89 -2.76 5.56 -6.97
N GLU A 90 -3.00 6.60 -6.21
CA GLU A 90 -3.63 6.51 -4.90
C GLU A 90 -5.10 6.91 -5.01
N SER A 91 -5.99 6.06 -4.54
CA SER A 91 -7.43 6.33 -4.50
C SER A 91 -7.92 6.40 -3.05
N ALA A 92 -8.73 7.42 -2.76
CA ALA A 92 -9.34 7.61 -1.46
C ALA A 92 -10.66 6.83 -1.32
N LEU A 93 -10.97 6.39 -0.11
CA LEU A 93 -12.28 5.89 0.29
C LEU A 93 -12.84 4.72 -0.55
N ASN A 94 -11.99 3.88 -1.13
CA ASN A 94 -12.46 2.76 -1.96
C ASN A 94 -13.19 3.20 -3.26
N ASP A 95 -13.05 4.46 -3.63
CA ASP A 95 -13.63 4.99 -4.85
C ASP A 95 -12.52 5.11 -5.91
N PRO A 96 -12.46 4.21 -6.91
CA PRO A 96 -11.43 4.24 -7.94
C PRO A 96 -11.49 5.49 -8.81
N ASP A 97 -12.61 6.21 -8.81
CA ASP A 97 -12.79 7.45 -9.54
C ASP A 97 -12.27 8.68 -8.75
N ARG A 98 -12.00 8.51 -7.45
CA ARG A 98 -11.46 9.56 -6.58
C ARG A 98 -9.96 9.37 -6.38
N ILE A 99 -9.18 9.82 -7.35
CA ILE A 99 -7.72 9.81 -7.26
C ILE A 99 -7.29 10.86 -6.24
N ALA A 100 -6.70 10.41 -5.13
CA ALA A 100 -6.14 11.26 -4.09
C ALA A 100 -4.72 11.71 -4.44
N GLY A 101 -3.97 10.88 -5.16
CA GLY A 101 -2.60 11.16 -5.57
C GLY A 101 -2.20 10.41 -6.84
N LEU A 102 -1.35 11.06 -7.64
CA LEU A 102 -0.73 10.45 -8.80
C LEU A 102 0.76 10.77 -8.81
N HIS A 103 1.58 9.72 -8.81
CA HIS A 103 3.03 9.85 -8.74
C HIS A 103 3.70 8.95 -9.78
N VAL A 104 4.91 9.30 -10.16
CA VAL A 104 5.83 8.40 -10.83
C VAL A 104 6.98 8.12 -9.87
N TYR A 105 7.26 6.85 -9.65
CA TYR A 105 8.44 6.39 -8.92
C TYR A 105 9.49 5.93 -9.92
N THR A 106 10.76 6.25 -9.69
CA THR A 106 11.88 5.65 -10.42
C THR A 106 12.77 4.91 -9.44
N LEU A 107 13.29 3.78 -9.89
CA LEU A 107 14.20 2.94 -9.11
C LEU A 107 15.59 2.94 -9.74
N GLU A 108 16.60 3.14 -8.95
CA GLU A 108 18.02 3.10 -9.35
C GLU A 108 18.88 2.49 -8.26
N ALA A 109 20.11 2.10 -8.59
CA ALA A 109 21.05 1.66 -7.58
C ALA A 109 21.29 2.80 -6.58
N GLY A 110 21.22 2.49 -5.29
CA GLY A 110 21.44 3.46 -4.23
C GLY A 110 22.93 3.81 -4.05
N PRO A 111 23.21 4.82 -3.20
CA PRO A 111 24.57 5.33 -3.00
C PRO A 111 25.51 4.33 -2.32
N ALA A 112 24.98 3.33 -1.62
CA ALA A 112 25.77 2.28 -0.99
C ALA A 112 25.37 0.90 -1.53
N ALA A 113 26.28 -0.06 -1.44
CA ALA A 113 26.06 -1.43 -1.88
C ALA A 113 24.81 -2.04 -1.21
N GLY A 114 23.97 -2.74 -1.98
CA GLY A 114 22.73 -3.37 -1.51
C GLY A 114 21.60 -2.37 -1.21
N GLN A 115 21.73 -1.13 -1.64
CA GLN A 115 20.67 -0.14 -1.59
C GLN A 115 20.00 0.04 -2.94
N VAL A 116 18.71 0.32 -2.91
CA VAL A 116 17.92 0.83 -4.05
C VAL A 116 17.38 2.20 -3.66
N LEU A 117 17.61 3.21 -4.49
CA LEU A 117 17.04 4.54 -4.32
C LEU A 117 15.77 4.64 -5.15
N LEU A 118 14.68 4.99 -4.50
CA LEU A 118 13.40 5.31 -5.11
C LEU A 118 13.24 6.84 -5.08
N ARG A 119 13.06 7.45 -6.26
CA ARG A 119 12.72 8.88 -6.38
C ARG A 119 11.24 9.03 -6.67
N VAL A 120 10.66 10.07 -6.12
CA VAL A 120 9.24 10.40 -6.26
C VAL A 120 9.07 11.63 -7.13
N TYR A 121 8.17 11.54 -8.11
CA TYR A 121 7.74 12.64 -8.94
C TYR A 121 6.22 12.78 -8.84
N ALA A 122 5.74 13.96 -8.49
CA ALA A 122 4.31 14.27 -8.58
C ALA A 122 3.92 14.54 -10.04
N VAL A 123 2.80 14.03 -10.47
CA VAL A 123 2.21 14.38 -11.76
C VAL A 123 1.49 15.73 -11.60
N ALA A 124 2.03 16.75 -12.23
CA ALA A 124 1.57 18.14 -12.06
C ALA A 124 0.47 18.55 -13.06
N ASP A 125 0.18 17.73 -14.07
CA ASP A 125 -0.76 18.04 -15.13
C ASP A 125 -2.18 17.55 -14.80
N PRO A 126 -3.16 18.46 -14.58
CA PRO A 126 -4.54 18.07 -14.32
C PRO A 126 -5.20 17.28 -15.47
N ALA A 127 -4.73 17.46 -16.72
CA ALA A 127 -5.28 16.72 -17.86
C ALA A 127 -4.91 15.25 -17.81
N VAL A 128 -3.72 14.91 -17.31
CA VAL A 128 -3.32 13.51 -17.04
C VAL A 128 -4.22 12.90 -15.97
N LEU A 129 -4.47 13.65 -14.88
CA LEU A 129 -5.40 13.22 -13.83
C LEU A 129 -6.81 12.98 -14.34
N ALA A 130 -7.30 13.84 -15.25
CA ALA A 130 -8.63 13.70 -15.84
C ALA A 130 -8.73 12.50 -16.82
N GLY A 131 -7.63 12.16 -17.51
CA GLY A 131 -7.56 11.04 -18.45
C GLY A 131 -7.46 9.66 -17.83
N ILE A 132 -7.07 9.58 -16.55
CA ILE A 132 -6.92 8.30 -15.81
C ILE A 132 -8.28 7.80 -15.27
N LYS A 133 -9.37 8.38 -15.70
CA LYS A 133 -10.70 7.92 -15.33
C LYS A 133 -10.99 6.63 -16.07
N ALA A 134 -11.04 5.57 -15.43
CA ALA A 134 -11.66 4.32 -15.83
C ALA A 134 -10.75 3.11 -15.76
N ASP A 135 -11.34 2.05 -15.37
CA ASP A 135 -10.87 0.68 -15.41
C ASP A 135 -11.43 0.01 -16.70
N PRO A 136 -10.60 -0.51 -17.61
CA PRO A 136 -9.15 -0.41 -17.63
C PRO A 136 -8.67 0.93 -18.21
N ALA A 137 -7.84 1.66 -17.46
CA ALA A 137 -7.21 2.85 -18.00
C ALA A 137 -6.28 2.47 -19.17
N PRO A 138 -6.33 3.20 -20.29
CA PRO A 138 -5.34 3.02 -21.35
C PRO A 138 -3.94 3.32 -20.78
N PRO A 139 -2.87 2.78 -21.38
CA PRO A 139 -1.52 3.10 -20.96
C PRO A 139 -1.35 4.61 -20.91
N VAL A 140 -1.12 5.15 -19.71
CA VAL A 140 -0.94 6.58 -19.52
C VAL A 140 0.45 6.94 -20.02
N ALA A 141 0.55 7.72 -21.07
CA ALA A 141 1.79 8.32 -21.48
C ALA A 141 2.06 9.55 -20.62
N VAL A 142 3.11 9.49 -19.81
CA VAL A 142 3.59 10.62 -19.01
C VAL A 142 4.89 11.12 -19.60
N THR A 143 4.98 12.44 -19.82
CA THR A 143 6.21 13.07 -20.29
C THR A 143 6.97 13.70 -19.12
N PRO A 144 8.30 13.88 -19.23
CA PRO A 144 9.08 14.53 -18.18
C PRO A 144 8.59 15.94 -17.82
N ALA A 145 8.05 16.68 -18.79
CA ALA A 145 7.52 18.04 -18.58
C ALA A 145 6.28 18.08 -17.66
N GLN A 146 5.58 16.96 -17.51
CA GLN A 146 4.41 16.81 -16.66
C GLN A 146 4.75 16.37 -15.22
N LEU A 147 6.03 16.19 -14.96
CA LEU A 147 6.53 15.67 -13.69
C LEU A 147 7.25 16.75 -12.89
N LYS A 148 6.96 16.80 -11.60
CA LYS A 148 7.67 17.63 -10.64
C LYS A 148 8.35 16.73 -9.60
N ALA A 149 9.68 16.78 -9.53
CA ALA A 149 10.42 16.05 -8.54
C ALA A 149 9.99 16.44 -7.11
N VAL A 150 9.89 15.45 -6.23
CA VAL A 150 9.63 15.62 -4.80
C VAL A 150 10.85 15.10 -4.02
N PRO A 151 11.93 15.90 -3.91
CA PRO A 151 13.24 15.41 -3.41
C PRO A 151 13.16 14.85 -1.99
N ASP A 152 12.37 15.49 -1.13
CA ASP A 152 12.25 15.12 0.28
C ASP A 152 11.42 13.82 0.50
N ALA A 153 10.81 13.28 -0.57
CA ALA A 153 10.07 12.02 -0.56
C ALA A 153 10.88 10.84 -1.14
N SER A 154 12.14 11.05 -1.50
CA SER A 154 13.01 9.95 -1.96
C SER A 154 13.22 8.92 -0.85
N VAL A 155 13.16 7.63 -1.20
CA VAL A 155 13.24 6.51 -0.25
C VAL A 155 14.46 5.65 -0.57
N THR A 156 15.29 5.42 0.42
CA THR A 156 16.36 4.42 0.33
C THR A 156 15.86 3.09 0.88
N TRP A 157 15.88 2.08 0.03
CA TRP A 157 15.47 0.71 0.34
C TRP A 157 16.66 -0.20 0.55
N ARG A 158 16.54 -1.15 1.48
CA ARG A 158 17.49 -2.24 1.70
C ARG A 158 16.77 -3.53 1.92
N ARG A 159 17.37 -4.61 1.49
CA ARG A 159 16.90 -5.96 1.83
C ARG A 159 17.04 -6.19 3.34
N ASP A 160 15.98 -6.71 3.96
CA ASP A 160 15.90 -7.09 5.37
C ASP A 160 15.21 -8.47 5.48
N GLY A 161 16.00 -9.52 5.39
CA GLY A 161 15.51 -10.90 5.34
C GLY A 161 14.56 -11.14 4.15
N GLU A 162 13.31 -11.48 4.45
CA GLU A 162 12.24 -11.70 3.46
C GLU A 162 11.45 -10.42 3.12
N ALA A 163 11.93 -9.26 3.55
CA ALA A 163 11.31 -7.97 3.28
C ALA A 163 12.32 -6.98 2.69
N PHE A 164 11.82 -5.85 2.24
CA PHE A 164 12.59 -4.62 2.10
C PHE A 164 12.18 -3.64 3.19
N ALA A 165 13.16 -2.99 3.81
CA ALA A 165 12.95 -1.84 4.68
C ALA A 165 13.36 -0.57 3.91
N GLY A 166 12.51 0.45 3.98
CA GLY A 166 12.73 1.73 3.34
C GLY A 166 12.62 2.88 4.34
N ALA A 167 13.40 3.93 4.11
CA ALA A 167 13.27 5.19 4.84
C ALA A 167 13.48 6.36 3.89
N THR A 168 12.88 7.51 4.19
CA THR A 168 13.17 8.74 3.45
C THR A 168 14.65 9.06 3.54
N ALA A 169 15.25 9.35 2.39
CA ALA A 169 16.61 9.87 2.33
C ALA A 169 16.59 11.31 2.85
N VAL A 170 17.18 11.56 4.01
CA VAL A 170 17.40 12.93 4.49
C VAL A 170 18.50 13.54 3.64
N GLU A 171 18.14 14.30 2.61
CA GLU A 171 19.10 15.12 1.89
C GLU A 171 19.45 16.32 2.78
N SER A 172 20.69 16.35 3.26
CA SER A 172 21.27 17.47 3.99
C SER A 172 21.46 18.66 3.03
N GLY A 173 20.39 19.36 2.71
CA GLY A 173 20.38 20.52 1.81
C GLY A 173 19.97 21.78 2.55
N ALA A 174 20.74 22.86 2.37
CA ALA A 174 20.51 24.16 2.95
C ALA A 174 19.13 24.72 2.56
N GLY A 175 18.25 24.86 3.52
CA GLY A 175 16.94 25.51 3.40
C GLY A 175 16.05 25.10 4.57
N LYS A 176 15.21 26.03 5.05
CA LYS A 176 14.17 25.76 6.03
C LYS A 176 13.15 24.80 5.43
N ARG A 177 13.36 23.52 5.54
CA ARG A 177 12.45 22.48 5.08
C ARG A 177 11.83 21.80 6.26
N VAL A 178 10.55 21.54 6.15
CA VAL A 178 9.79 20.74 7.11
C VAL A 178 10.27 19.30 6.99
N PRO A 179 10.87 18.68 8.02
CA PRO A 179 11.39 17.33 7.91
C PRO A 179 10.27 16.33 7.64
N LEU A 180 10.34 15.64 6.52
CA LEU A 180 9.54 14.46 6.24
C LEU A 180 10.31 13.23 6.72
N SER A 181 9.77 12.50 7.66
CA SER A 181 10.30 11.20 8.09
C SER A 181 9.29 10.13 7.72
N SER A 182 9.69 9.22 6.84
CA SER A 182 8.84 8.09 6.46
C SER A 182 9.60 6.79 6.61
N THR A 183 8.89 5.78 7.05
CA THR A 183 9.39 4.41 7.14
C THR A 183 8.48 3.49 6.34
N TYR A 184 9.09 2.53 5.67
CA TYR A 184 8.39 1.60 4.79
C TYR A 184 8.85 0.18 5.05
N ARG A 185 7.94 -0.77 4.87
CA ARG A 185 8.24 -2.20 4.83
C ARG A 185 7.46 -2.83 3.68
N LEU A 186 8.15 -3.56 2.82
CA LEU A 186 7.55 -4.24 1.68
C LEU A 186 7.93 -5.71 1.69
N THR A 187 6.94 -6.57 1.52
CA THR A 187 7.08 -8.00 1.23
C THR A 187 6.40 -8.33 -0.10
N ALA A 188 6.36 -9.59 -0.48
CA ALA A 188 5.59 -10.02 -1.65
C ALA A 188 4.08 -9.71 -1.51
N ASP A 189 3.55 -9.71 -0.27
CA ASP A 189 2.12 -9.65 0.01
C ASP A 189 1.66 -8.40 0.77
N GLU A 190 2.59 -7.62 1.34
CA GLU A 190 2.25 -6.50 2.19
C GLU A 190 3.11 -5.28 1.87
N PHE A 191 2.49 -4.10 1.94
CA PHE A 191 3.16 -2.80 1.87
C PHE A 191 2.73 -1.94 3.06
N TRP A 192 3.64 -1.71 4.00
CA TRP A 192 3.40 -0.87 5.17
C TRP A 192 4.16 0.44 5.04
N PHE A 193 3.53 1.53 5.45
CA PHE A 193 4.21 2.83 5.52
C PHE A 193 3.68 3.69 6.67
N ALA A 194 4.59 4.47 7.24
CA ALA A 194 4.27 5.54 8.19
C ALA A 194 5.00 6.80 7.75
N GLU A 195 4.25 7.89 7.60
CA GLU A 195 4.77 9.18 7.20
C GLU A 195 4.52 10.20 8.31
N ARG A 196 5.52 11.02 8.60
CA ARG A 196 5.45 12.09 9.59
C ARG A 196 6.11 13.34 9.05
N VAL A 197 5.39 14.43 9.13
CA VAL A 197 5.88 15.78 8.83
C VAL A 197 5.88 16.57 10.14
N THR A 198 7.01 17.11 10.53
CA THR A 198 7.13 17.91 11.74
C THR A 198 7.66 19.30 11.41
N ASP A 199 7.32 20.31 12.20
CA ASP A 199 7.96 21.61 12.13
C ASP A 199 9.38 21.59 12.73
N GLU A 200 10.05 22.74 12.70
CA GLU A 200 11.43 22.91 13.26
C GLU A 200 11.47 22.66 14.79
N ALA A 201 10.36 22.80 15.50
CA ALA A 201 10.24 22.52 16.93
C ALA A 201 9.88 21.05 17.23
N GLY A 202 9.74 20.20 16.20
CA GLY A 202 9.36 18.79 16.32
C GLY A 202 7.87 18.55 16.49
N LYS A 203 7.02 19.58 16.37
CA LYS A 203 5.56 19.44 16.44
C LYS A 203 5.04 18.79 15.16
N LEU A 204 4.20 17.77 15.32
CA LEU A 204 3.57 17.06 14.21
C LEU A 204 2.65 18.00 13.40
N LEU A 205 2.93 18.15 12.11
CA LEU A 205 2.11 18.90 11.14
C LEU A 205 1.23 17.99 10.31
N SER A 206 1.72 16.79 9.98
CA SER A 206 0.99 15.78 9.20
C SER A 206 1.46 14.38 9.58
N GLY A 207 0.62 13.39 9.30
CA GLY A 207 0.84 12.00 9.69
C GLY A 207 0.14 11.66 11.00
N ARG A 208 0.31 10.42 11.45
CA ARG A 208 -0.37 9.90 12.64
C ARG A 208 0.44 10.17 13.90
N ALA A 209 -0.25 10.69 14.93
CA ALA A 209 0.37 10.96 16.24
C ALA A 209 0.76 9.65 16.97
N ASP A 210 -0.01 8.58 16.77
CA ASP A 210 0.25 7.26 17.38
C ASP A 210 1.39 6.48 16.68
N GLY A 211 1.85 6.95 15.52
CA GLY A 211 2.92 6.32 14.75
C GLY A 211 2.54 4.95 14.16
N VAL A 212 1.29 4.53 14.25
CA VAL A 212 0.84 3.25 13.68
C VAL A 212 0.86 3.34 12.16
N PRO A 213 1.58 2.45 11.45
CA PRO A 213 1.68 2.50 10.00
C PRO A 213 0.36 2.15 9.30
N PHE A 214 0.18 2.65 8.08
CA PHE A 214 -0.75 2.06 7.15
C PHE A 214 -0.25 0.66 6.79
N LYS A 215 -1.15 -0.33 6.83
CA LYS A 215 -0.86 -1.74 6.54
C LYS A 215 -1.69 -2.18 5.37
N LEU A 216 -1.12 -2.06 4.17
CA LEU A 216 -1.79 -2.47 2.95
C LEU A 216 -1.44 -3.92 2.63
N MET A 217 -2.45 -4.68 2.25
CA MET A 217 -2.32 -6.04 1.73
C MET A 217 -2.37 -6.00 0.21
N ARG A 218 -1.63 -6.88 -0.43
CA ARG A 218 -1.70 -7.06 -1.88
C ARG A 218 -3.08 -7.54 -2.29
N ALA A 219 -3.69 -6.84 -3.22
CA ALA A 219 -4.98 -7.18 -3.77
C ALA A 219 -4.82 -8.18 -4.92
N ARG A 220 -5.48 -9.32 -4.84
CA ARG A 220 -5.51 -10.30 -5.93
C ARG A 220 -6.62 -9.95 -6.90
N PRO A 221 -6.34 -9.91 -8.22
CA PRO A 221 -7.36 -9.60 -9.21
C PRO A 221 -8.30 -10.79 -9.44
N PHE A 222 -9.58 -10.47 -9.60
CA PHE A 222 -10.64 -11.40 -9.95
C PHE A 222 -11.44 -10.89 -11.15
N SER A 223 -12.01 -11.82 -11.91
CA SER A 223 -13.06 -11.53 -12.88
C SER A 223 -14.35 -12.13 -12.37
N CYS A 224 -15.39 -11.30 -12.25
CA CYS A 224 -16.68 -11.71 -11.74
C CYS A 224 -17.74 -11.62 -12.83
N PHE A 225 -18.79 -12.42 -12.67
CA PHE A 225 -20.08 -12.19 -13.30
C PHE A 225 -21.12 -11.90 -12.22
N ALA A 226 -22.14 -11.15 -12.58
CA ALA A 226 -23.34 -10.96 -11.75
C ALA A 226 -24.56 -11.05 -12.63
N ALA A 227 -25.61 -11.72 -12.16
CA ALA A 227 -26.89 -11.87 -12.85
C ALA A 227 -28.02 -11.62 -11.86
N MET A 228 -29.02 -10.85 -12.28
CA MET A 228 -30.19 -10.52 -11.48
C MET A 228 -31.46 -10.73 -12.30
N LEU A 229 -32.45 -11.40 -11.73
CA LEU A 229 -33.71 -11.65 -12.38
C LEU A 229 -34.41 -10.32 -12.71
N LYS A 230 -34.84 -10.15 -13.97
CA LYS A 230 -35.59 -8.96 -14.41
C LYS A 230 -36.93 -8.91 -13.72
N GLU A 231 -37.30 -7.72 -13.30
CA GLU A 231 -38.60 -7.51 -12.64
C GLU A 231 -39.75 -7.98 -13.50
N GLY A 232 -40.70 -8.69 -12.90
CA GLY A 232 -41.86 -9.24 -13.61
C GLY A 232 -41.62 -10.47 -14.48
N THR A 233 -40.40 -11.05 -14.43
CA THR A 233 -40.04 -12.27 -15.17
C THR A 233 -39.62 -13.39 -14.22
N THR A 234 -39.61 -14.64 -14.73
CA THR A 234 -39.21 -15.82 -13.97
C THR A 234 -37.92 -16.47 -14.47
N ASP A 235 -37.44 -16.05 -15.65
CA ASP A 235 -36.37 -16.71 -16.40
C ASP A 235 -35.42 -15.75 -17.15
N LYS A 236 -35.73 -14.43 -17.16
CA LYS A 236 -34.88 -13.42 -17.82
C LYS A 236 -34.03 -12.71 -16.79
N TYR A 237 -32.75 -12.53 -17.11
CA TYR A 237 -31.76 -11.91 -16.22
C TYR A 237 -31.12 -10.70 -16.88
N ASP A 238 -30.88 -9.66 -16.08
CA ASP A 238 -29.85 -8.67 -16.37
C ASP A 238 -28.51 -9.27 -15.98
N GLY A 239 -27.47 -9.03 -16.78
CA GLY A 239 -26.17 -9.62 -16.56
C GLY A 239 -25.03 -8.62 -16.69
N MET A 240 -24.05 -8.74 -15.80
CA MET A 240 -22.74 -8.10 -15.91
C MET A 240 -21.70 -9.19 -16.07
N LEU A 241 -20.86 -9.08 -17.10
CA LEU A 241 -19.79 -10.04 -17.37
C LEU A 241 -18.42 -9.37 -17.26
N ASN A 242 -17.41 -10.16 -16.93
CA ASN A 242 -16.01 -9.70 -16.85
C ASN A 242 -15.79 -8.49 -15.93
N VAL A 243 -16.57 -8.41 -14.86
CA VAL A 243 -16.44 -7.34 -13.87
C VAL A 243 -15.09 -7.47 -13.17
N ALA A 244 -14.25 -6.45 -13.31
CA ALA A 244 -12.96 -6.42 -12.64
C ALA A 244 -13.13 -6.16 -11.14
N MET A 245 -12.67 -7.10 -10.34
CA MET A 245 -12.70 -7.06 -8.87
C MET A 245 -11.31 -7.33 -8.31
N HIS A 246 -11.14 -7.01 -7.04
CA HIS A 246 -10.04 -7.50 -6.22
C HIS A 246 -10.57 -7.90 -4.83
N ASP A 247 -9.82 -8.73 -4.12
CA ASP A 247 -10.21 -9.31 -2.84
C ASP A 247 -9.89 -8.46 -1.60
N GLN A 248 -9.63 -7.18 -1.80
CA GLN A 248 -9.42 -6.22 -0.72
C GLN A 248 -10.58 -5.23 -0.64
N GLY A 249 -11.82 -5.75 -0.57
CA GLY A 249 -13.02 -4.95 -0.30
C GLY A 249 -13.44 -4.04 -1.45
N LYS A 250 -13.23 -4.42 -2.71
CA LYS A 250 -13.78 -3.69 -3.85
C LYS A 250 -15.29 -3.87 -3.88
N LEU A 251 -16.01 -2.74 -3.84
CA LEU A 251 -17.46 -2.67 -4.02
C LEU A 251 -17.80 -2.41 -5.47
N VAL A 252 -18.76 -3.14 -6.02
CA VAL A 252 -19.28 -2.90 -7.36
C VAL A 252 -20.79 -2.86 -7.31
N ARG A 253 -21.37 -1.81 -7.90
CA ARG A 253 -22.82 -1.69 -8.07
C ARG A 253 -23.27 -2.60 -9.20
N PHE A 254 -24.37 -3.32 -8.95
CA PHE A 254 -25.02 -4.08 -9.99
C PHE A 254 -25.76 -3.11 -10.94
N ARG A 255 -25.54 -3.28 -12.24
CA ARG A 255 -26.20 -2.51 -13.31
C ARG A 255 -27.02 -3.43 -14.20
N THR A 256 -28.15 -2.93 -14.63
CA THR A 256 -28.97 -3.59 -15.65
C THR A 256 -28.28 -3.54 -17.01
N GLU A 257 -28.71 -4.35 -17.97
CA GLU A 257 -28.16 -4.39 -19.34
C GLU A 257 -28.27 -3.03 -20.06
N ASP A 258 -29.28 -2.21 -19.74
CA ASP A 258 -29.45 -0.86 -20.24
C ASP A 258 -28.65 0.21 -19.44
N GLY A 259 -27.80 -0.23 -18.54
CA GLY A 259 -26.84 0.61 -17.80
C GLY A 259 -27.39 1.31 -16.57
N ARG A 260 -28.62 1.05 -16.15
CA ARG A 260 -29.21 1.64 -14.94
C ARG A 260 -28.63 1.01 -13.68
N ASP A 261 -28.28 1.83 -12.71
CA ASP A 261 -27.88 1.38 -11.39
C ASP A 261 -29.05 0.72 -10.66
N THR A 262 -28.79 -0.42 -10.03
CA THR A 262 -29.76 -1.04 -9.12
C THR A 262 -29.43 -0.65 -7.67
N LYS A 263 -30.31 -1.05 -6.75
CA LYS A 263 -30.07 -0.87 -5.30
C LYS A 263 -29.10 -1.91 -4.71
N TYR A 264 -28.51 -2.78 -5.51
CA TYR A 264 -27.64 -3.85 -5.03
C TYR A 264 -26.18 -3.58 -5.36
N THR A 265 -25.31 -3.89 -4.39
CA THR A 265 -23.86 -3.90 -4.55
C THR A 265 -23.30 -5.24 -4.09
N PHE A 266 -22.14 -5.62 -4.64
CA PHE A 266 -21.39 -6.77 -4.15
C PHE A 266 -19.95 -6.40 -3.86
N GLU A 267 -19.38 -7.04 -2.84
CA GLU A 267 -18.02 -6.81 -2.34
C GLU A 267 -17.29 -8.14 -2.25
N LEU A 268 -16.07 -8.14 -2.76
CA LEU A 268 -15.14 -9.24 -2.55
C LEU A 268 -14.04 -8.76 -1.60
N SER A 269 -13.88 -9.43 -0.45
CA SER A 269 -12.94 -9.01 0.58
C SER A 269 -12.24 -10.19 1.24
N GLN A 270 -11.00 -9.96 1.71
CA GLN A 270 -10.36 -10.83 2.69
C GLN A 270 -10.52 -10.20 4.07
N LEU A 271 -11.01 -10.97 5.02
CA LEU A 271 -11.29 -10.51 6.37
C LEU A 271 -10.73 -11.48 7.39
N ARG A 272 -10.17 -10.91 8.45
CA ARG A 272 -9.79 -11.63 9.65
C ARG A 272 -10.72 -11.20 10.77
N TYR A 273 -11.57 -12.11 11.22
CA TYR A 273 -12.47 -11.86 12.34
C TYR A 273 -11.73 -12.10 13.67
N GLY A 274 -11.39 -11.03 14.37
CA GLY A 274 -10.54 -11.11 15.55
C GLY A 274 -9.14 -11.63 15.18
N GLN A 275 -8.56 -12.50 16.00
CA GLN A 275 -7.26 -13.12 15.72
C GLN A 275 -7.37 -14.48 14.99
N LYS A 276 -8.49 -14.73 14.34
CA LYS A 276 -8.75 -15.98 13.63
C LYS A 276 -8.13 -16.00 12.24
N VAL A 277 -8.17 -17.18 11.64
CA VAL A 277 -7.71 -17.39 10.27
C VAL A 277 -8.46 -16.45 9.30
N PRO A 278 -7.76 -15.76 8.40
CA PRO A 278 -8.42 -14.91 7.42
C PRO A 278 -9.27 -15.77 6.46
N VAL A 279 -10.38 -15.20 6.02
CA VAL A 279 -11.29 -15.81 5.06
C VAL A 279 -11.57 -14.85 3.91
N MET A 280 -11.81 -15.39 2.74
CA MET A 280 -12.36 -14.64 1.62
C MET A 280 -13.88 -14.60 1.73
N LYS A 281 -14.49 -13.42 1.56
CA LYS A 281 -15.92 -13.17 1.66
C LYS A 281 -16.42 -12.50 0.39
N LEU A 282 -17.46 -13.05 -0.22
CA LEU A 282 -18.27 -12.39 -1.22
C LEU A 282 -19.60 -12.03 -0.57
N ALA A 283 -19.90 -10.74 -0.46
CA ALA A 283 -21.07 -10.22 0.22
C ALA A 283 -21.92 -9.36 -0.72
N LEU A 284 -23.24 -9.44 -0.57
CA LEU A 284 -24.22 -8.66 -1.31
C LEU A 284 -24.97 -7.75 -0.36
N TYR A 285 -25.06 -6.46 -0.73
CA TYR A 285 -25.70 -5.41 0.06
C TYR A 285 -26.85 -4.77 -0.70
N GLU A 286 -27.81 -4.24 0.04
CA GLU A 286 -28.88 -3.39 -0.46
C GLU A 286 -28.65 -1.95 0.02
N ASP A 287 -28.95 -0.96 -0.81
CA ASP A 287 -28.78 0.46 -0.49
C ASP A 287 -29.40 0.84 0.86
N GLY A 288 -28.68 1.64 1.60
CA GLY A 288 -29.08 2.08 2.94
C GLY A 288 -28.95 1.00 4.03
N LYS A 289 -28.43 -0.18 3.71
CA LYS A 289 -28.15 -1.24 4.68
C LYS A 289 -26.65 -1.40 4.90
N GLU A 290 -26.22 -1.34 6.14
CA GLU A 290 -24.83 -1.62 6.52
C GLU A 290 -24.48 -3.10 6.49
N GLN A 291 -25.46 -3.96 6.74
CA GLN A 291 -25.29 -5.40 6.77
C GLN A 291 -25.60 -6.03 5.42
N ALA A 292 -24.74 -6.95 4.99
CA ALA A 292 -25.01 -7.78 3.83
C ALA A 292 -26.27 -8.63 4.05
N PHE A 293 -27.17 -8.66 3.07
CA PHE A 293 -28.35 -9.53 3.14
C PHE A 293 -28.03 -10.99 2.83
N THR A 294 -26.89 -11.23 2.18
CA THR A 294 -26.31 -12.56 1.95
C THR A 294 -24.81 -12.48 1.73
N TYR A 295 -24.12 -13.58 1.99
CA TYR A 295 -22.70 -13.72 1.73
C TYR A 295 -22.30 -15.19 1.61
N SER A 296 -21.12 -15.39 1.02
CA SER A 296 -20.43 -16.68 0.97
C SER A 296 -19.02 -16.51 1.49
N TRP A 297 -18.46 -17.62 2.00
CA TRP A 297 -17.09 -17.68 2.54
C TRP A 297 -16.27 -18.71 1.78
N ALA A 298 -14.99 -18.45 1.63
CA ALA A 298 -14.02 -19.37 1.10
C ALA A 298 -12.68 -19.18 1.82
N GLU A 299 -11.77 -20.13 1.65
CA GLU A 299 -10.38 -19.95 2.06
C GLU A 299 -9.74 -18.83 1.25
N THR A 300 -8.79 -18.09 1.86
CA THR A 300 -8.10 -16.99 1.19
C THR A 300 -7.34 -17.42 -0.06
N THR A 301 -6.92 -18.68 -0.13
CA THR A 301 -6.24 -19.27 -1.31
C THR A 301 -7.18 -19.69 -2.42
N SER A 302 -8.49 -19.67 -2.17
CA SER A 302 -9.50 -20.11 -3.16
C SER A 302 -9.43 -19.25 -4.42
N LYS A 303 -9.50 -19.92 -5.56
CA LYS A 303 -9.54 -19.28 -6.87
C LYS A 303 -10.96 -18.94 -7.35
N LYS A 304 -11.98 -19.42 -6.64
CA LYS A 304 -13.38 -19.19 -6.99
C LYS A 304 -14.22 -18.98 -5.74
N ILE A 305 -15.20 -18.10 -5.85
CA ILE A 305 -16.21 -17.89 -4.83
C ILE A 305 -17.52 -17.45 -5.50
N GLY A 306 -18.67 -17.80 -4.94
CA GLY A 306 -19.94 -17.40 -5.51
C GLY A 306 -21.08 -17.41 -4.51
N VAL A 307 -22.13 -16.65 -4.83
CA VAL A 307 -23.43 -16.61 -4.17
C VAL A 307 -24.50 -16.87 -5.22
N ASN A 308 -25.47 -17.72 -4.90
CA ASN A 308 -26.61 -18.00 -5.76
C ASN A 308 -27.90 -18.05 -4.92
N LEU A 309 -28.73 -17.03 -5.06
CA LEU A 309 -30.05 -16.92 -4.44
C LEU A 309 -31.18 -17.13 -5.45
N ARG A 310 -30.92 -17.77 -6.60
CA ARG A 310 -31.88 -17.95 -7.67
C ARG A 310 -32.25 -16.65 -8.41
N TRP A 311 -32.66 -15.60 -7.71
CA TRP A 311 -33.01 -14.30 -8.30
C TRP A 311 -31.81 -13.35 -8.48
N ILE A 312 -30.73 -13.56 -7.73
CA ILE A 312 -29.45 -12.85 -7.87
C ILE A 312 -28.31 -13.85 -7.71
N GLN A 313 -27.33 -13.76 -8.60
CA GLN A 313 -26.16 -14.64 -8.63
C GLN A 313 -24.92 -13.80 -8.87
N VAL A 314 -23.88 -14.07 -8.12
CA VAL A 314 -22.55 -13.48 -8.33
C VAL A 314 -21.51 -14.59 -8.22
N GLY A 315 -20.62 -14.67 -9.18
CA GLY A 315 -19.50 -15.61 -9.13
C GLY A 315 -18.23 -14.94 -9.57
N CYS A 316 -17.14 -15.16 -8.82
CA CYS A 316 -15.83 -14.57 -9.05
C CYS A 316 -14.79 -15.66 -9.23
N SER A 317 -13.86 -15.45 -10.18
CA SER A 317 -12.71 -16.31 -10.42
C SER A 317 -11.43 -15.47 -10.43
N ALA A 318 -10.36 -15.96 -9.76
CA ALA A 318 -9.05 -15.31 -9.79
C ALA A 318 -8.49 -15.29 -11.22
N LYS A 319 -7.83 -14.19 -11.58
CA LYS A 319 -7.12 -14.03 -12.86
C LYS A 319 -5.75 -14.64 -12.82
#